data_4192af68beb5f2a89f0e0432b67c6847
#
_entry.id   4192af68beb5f2a89f0e0432b67c6847
#
_cell.length_a   1.000
_cell.length_b   1.000
_cell.length_c   1.000
_cell.angle_alpha   90.00
_cell.angle_beta   90.00
_cell.angle_gamma   90.00
#
_symmetry.space_group_name_H-M   'P 1'
#
loop_
_entity.id
_entity.type
_entity.pdbx_description
1 polymer ?
#
loop_
_entity_poly.entity_id
_entity_poly.type
_entity_poly.pdbx_seq_one_letter_code
_entity_poly.pdbx_strand_id
1 'polypeptide(L)'
;AAGTQNTRAIGTLRQLESFHKNNPHAMMLLQIAEGLTHLGQGLMTLSPTYGDSILLHPVALGSLMTIAFSCIAPLQRGTDNERADPLISKEPLLFFFVAPAIGPRFLVTLDEDLNIFPLQVRVGQAIDVVGQAGKPRAISGFQTLDTPIVLAAGQRAEFVGETYEPLSPILEGFVIVRKQRTETKTE
;
A
#
# COMPACT_ATOMS: atom_id res chain seq x y z
N ALA A 1 6.22 -0.15 -5.43
CA ALA A 1 6.20 -1.57 -5.84
C ALA A 1 6.13 -2.54 -4.65
N ALA A 2 6.39 -2.06 -3.42
CA ALA A 2 6.26 -2.91 -2.22
C ALA A 2 4.81 -3.39 -2.05
N GLY A 3 4.63 -4.69 -1.75
CA GLY A 3 3.33 -5.31 -1.56
C GLY A 3 2.47 -5.49 -2.81
N THR A 4 2.96 -5.10 -3.99
CA THR A 4 2.14 -5.13 -5.22
C THR A 4 2.29 -6.40 -6.04
N GLN A 5 3.27 -7.25 -5.74
CA GLN A 5 3.65 -8.42 -6.55
C GLN A 5 3.86 -8.08 -8.04
N ASN A 6 4.37 -6.87 -8.32
CA ASN A 6 4.56 -6.39 -9.68
C ASN A 6 5.58 -7.25 -10.44
N THR A 7 5.10 -8.02 -11.42
CA THR A 7 5.91 -8.97 -12.19
C THR A 7 7.05 -8.30 -12.96
N ARG A 8 6.83 -7.06 -13.44
CA ARG A 8 7.86 -6.29 -14.15
C ARG A 8 8.99 -5.88 -13.19
N ALA A 9 8.65 -5.43 -11.97
CA ALA A 9 9.65 -5.09 -10.96
C ALA A 9 10.46 -6.32 -10.55
N ILE A 10 9.79 -7.46 -10.31
CA ILE A 10 10.43 -8.73 -9.97
C ILE A 10 11.38 -9.18 -11.09
N GLY A 11 10.94 -9.11 -12.35
CA GLY A 11 11.77 -9.44 -13.50
C GLY A 11 13.03 -8.57 -13.60
N THR A 12 12.90 -7.27 -13.32
CA THR A 12 14.05 -6.34 -13.31
C THR A 12 15.01 -6.67 -12.17
N LEU A 13 14.51 -6.96 -10.98
CA LEU A 13 15.35 -7.33 -9.83
C LEU A 13 16.15 -8.60 -10.12
N ARG A 14 15.52 -9.64 -10.69
CA ARG A 14 16.20 -10.89 -11.07
C ARG A 14 17.27 -10.69 -12.14
N GLN A 15 17.06 -9.79 -13.09
CA GLN A 15 18.10 -9.41 -14.04
C GLN A 15 19.29 -8.75 -13.36
N LEU A 16 19.04 -7.85 -12.41
CA LEU A 16 20.10 -7.19 -11.64
C LEU A 16 20.86 -8.17 -10.74
N GLU A 17 20.23 -9.21 -10.21
CA GLU A 17 20.89 -10.26 -9.44
C GLU A 17 21.96 -10.96 -10.27
N SER A 18 21.65 -11.30 -11.52
CA SER A 18 22.62 -11.95 -12.39
C SER A 18 23.82 -11.05 -12.70
N PHE A 19 23.61 -9.74 -12.80
CA PHE A 19 24.66 -8.76 -13.05
C PHE A 19 25.53 -8.50 -11.82
N HIS A 20 24.92 -8.46 -10.62
CA HIS A 20 25.63 -8.13 -9.37
C HIS A 20 26.06 -9.37 -8.55
N LYS A 21 26.08 -10.57 -9.14
CA LYS A 21 26.36 -11.85 -8.47
C LYS A 21 27.64 -11.84 -7.62
N ASN A 22 28.66 -11.09 -8.01
CA ASN A 22 29.94 -11.02 -7.32
C ASN A 22 29.99 -9.94 -6.20
N ASN A 23 28.89 -9.17 -6.00
CA ASN A 23 28.83 -8.14 -4.98
C ASN A 23 27.81 -8.53 -3.89
N PRO A 24 28.26 -9.03 -2.72
CA PRO A 24 27.38 -9.53 -1.68
C PRO A 24 26.45 -8.43 -1.11
N HIS A 25 26.92 -7.17 -1.04
CA HIS A 25 26.10 -6.06 -0.55
C HIS A 25 24.98 -5.71 -1.51
N ALA A 26 25.27 -5.67 -2.81
CA ALA A 26 24.23 -5.47 -3.83
C ALA A 26 23.22 -6.63 -3.83
N MET A 27 23.69 -7.87 -3.70
CA MET A 27 22.81 -9.04 -3.61
C MET A 27 21.89 -8.96 -2.40
N MET A 28 22.39 -8.59 -1.23
CA MET A 28 21.56 -8.40 -0.05
C MET A 28 20.44 -7.37 -0.29
N LEU A 29 20.77 -6.21 -0.88
CA LEU A 29 19.76 -5.16 -1.18
C LEU A 29 18.73 -5.63 -2.20
N LEU A 30 19.15 -6.39 -3.22
CA LEU A 30 18.25 -6.95 -4.22
C LEU A 30 17.28 -7.98 -3.60
N GLN A 31 17.76 -8.85 -2.72
CA GLN A 31 16.93 -9.82 -2.00
C GLN A 31 15.92 -9.13 -1.07
N ILE A 32 16.33 -8.06 -0.36
CA ILE A 32 15.41 -7.24 0.43
C ILE A 32 14.35 -6.60 -0.48
N ALA A 33 14.76 -6.03 -1.61
CA ALA A 33 13.85 -5.40 -2.57
C ALA A 33 12.84 -6.42 -3.16
N GLU A 34 13.29 -7.64 -3.51
CA GLU A 34 12.41 -8.70 -3.97
C GLU A 34 11.44 -9.13 -2.86
N GLY A 35 11.92 -9.34 -1.64
CA GLY A 35 11.07 -9.64 -0.48
C GLY A 35 9.99 -8.58 -0.23
N LEU A 36 10.32 -7.29 -0.38
CA LEU A 36 9.35 -6.21 -0.25
C LEU A 36 8.28 -6.22 -1.36
N THR A 37 8.60 -6.66 -2.58
CA THR A 37 7.57 -6.77 -3.64
C THR A 37 6.53 -7.84 -3.32
N HIS A 38 6.92 -8.89 -2.58
CA HIS A 38 6.04 -9.97 -2.13
C HIS A 38 5.40 -9.72 -0.75
N LEU A 39 5.56 -8.54 -0.18
CA LEU A 39 5.10 -8.21 1.15
C LEU A 39 3.64 -8.60 1.35
N GLY A 40 3.38 -9.45 2.37
CA GLY A 40 2.05 -9.92 2.74
C GLY A 40 1.24 -10.53 1.59
N GLN A 41 1.91 -11.07 0.57
CA GLN A 41 1.25 -11.64 -0.62
C GLN A 41 0.28 -10.66 -1.33
N GLY A 42 0.63 -9.38 -1.33
CA GLY A 42 -0.18 -8.32 -1.91
C GLY A 42 -1.28 -7.75 -1.00
N LEU A 43 -1.38 -8.23 0.25
CA LEU A 43 -2.32 -7.72 1.26
C LEU A 43 -1.72 -6.62 2.13
N MET A 44 -0.38 -6.54 2.21
CA MET A 44 0.32 -5.52 2.98
C MET A 44 0.96 -4.51 2.05
N THR A 45 1.01 -3.27 2.50
CA THR A 45 1.69 -2.19 1.78
C THR A 45 2.76 -1.56 2.65
N LEU A 46 3.69 -0.87 2.02
CA LEU A 46 4.69 -0.04 2.67
C LEU A 46 4.32 1.42 2.40
N SER A 47 3.85 2.11 3.43
CA SER A 47 3.35 3.48 3.27
C SER A 47 3.78 4.38 4.44
N PRO A 48 4.15 5.64 4.17
CA PRO A 48 4.38 6.64 5.21
C PRO A 48 3.10 7.29 5.72
N THR A 49 1.92 6.87 5.24
CA THR A 49 0.62 7.45 5.58
C THR A 49 -0.23 6.49 6.38
N TYR A 50 -1.24 7.03 7.07
CA TYR A 50 -2.31 6.20 7.62
C TYR A 50 -3.16 5.59 6.50
N GLY A 51 -4.05 4.65 6.85
CA GLY A 51 -4.83 3.88 5.87
C GLY A 51 -5.67 4.71 4.90
N ASP A 52 -6.02 5.96 5.23
CA ASP A 52 -6.74 6.90 4.37
C ASP A 52 -5.85 7.56 3.29
N SER A 53 -4.55 7.33 3.32
CA SER A 53 -3.53 7.93 2.43
C SER A 53 -3.46 9.47 2.44
N ILE A 54 -4.15 10.13 3.36
CA ILE A 54 -4.21 11.60 3.47
C ILE A 54 -3.23 12.08 4.55
N LEU A 55 -3.27 11.46 5.73
CA LEU A 55 -2.47 11.88 6.87
C LEU A 55 -1.13 11.15 6.92
N LEU A 56 -0.04 11.92 7.09
CA LEU A 56 1.30 11.37 7.30
C LEU A 56 1.42 10.75 8.69
N HIS A 57 2.01 9.56 8.73
CA HIS A 57 2.43 8.89 9.96
C HIS A 57 3.90 9.22 10.23
N PRO A 58 4.22 10.13 11.16
CA PRO A 58 5.59 10.66 11.31
C PRO A 58 6.61 9.56 11.67
N VAL A 59 6.21 8.57 12.47
CA VAL A 59 7.09 7.43 12.83
C VAL A 59 7.39 6.57 11.60
N ALA A 60 6.38 6.26 10.79
CA ALA A 60 6.58 5.49 9.55
C ALA A 60 7.47 6.23 8.56
N LEU A 61 7.23 7.54 8.38
CA LEU A 61 8.05 8.37 7.50
C LEU A 61 9.51 8.40 7.97
N GLY A 62 9.76 8.70 9.25
CA GLY A 62 11.10 8.75 9.82
C GLY A 62 11.82 7.39 9.69
N SER A 63 11.11 6.31 9.92
CA SER A 63 11.62 4.94 9.78
C SER A 63 12.02 4.63 8.34
N LEU A 64 11.18 4.95 7.36
CA LEU A 64 11.50 4.77 5.94
C LEU A 64 12.69 5.62 5.49
N MET A 65 12.78 6.86 5.97
CA MET A 65 13.93 7.72 5.69
C MET A 65 15.22 7.16 6.29
N THR A 66 15.16 6.61 7.51
CA THR A 66 16.31 5.96 8.16
C THR A 66 16.81 4.78 7.34
N ILE A 67 15.92 3.92 6.85
CA ILE A 67 16.29 2.79 5.99
C ILE A 67 16.87 3.29 4.67
N ALA A 68 16.20 4.23 3.99
CA ALA A 68 16.70 4.79 2.74
C ALA A 68 18.10 5.40 2.90
N PHE A 69 18.31 6.13 3.99
CA PHE A 69 19.64 6.67 4.33
C PHE A 69 20.66 5.55 4.57
N SER A 70 20.33 4.52 5.32
CA SER A 70 21.23 3.40 5.62
C SER A 70 21.62 2.58 4.39
N CYS A 71 20.78 2.57 3.34
CA CYS A 71 21.11 1.94 2.06
C CYS A 71 22.13 2.77 1.24
N ILE A 72 22.20 4.07 1.45
CA ILE A 72 23.04 4.99 0.68
C ILE A 72 24.28 5.39 1.45
N ALA A 73 24.16 5.55 2.77
CA ALA A 73 25.23 6.06 3.61
C ALA A 73 26.41 5.11 3.70
N PRO A 74 27.62 5.54 3.32
CA PRO A 74 28.82 4.76 3.52
C PRO A 74 29.23 4.75 5.01
N LEU A 75 29.59 3.60 5.54
CA LEU A 75 30.02 3.51 6.94
C LEU A 75 31.44 4.04 7.17
N GLN A 76 32.33 3.88 6.20
CA GLN A 76 33.69 4.41 6.22
C GLN A 76 34.16 4.76 4.81
N ARG A 77 34.86 5.88 4.68
CA ARG A 77 35.72 6.13 3.53
C ARG A 77 36.92 5.20 3.69
N GLY A 78 36.96 4.11 2.95
CA GLY A 78 38.18 3.34 2.78
C GLY A 78 39.27 4.26 2.25
N THR A 79 40.45 4.17 2.82
CA THR A 79 41.67 4.66 2.19
C THR A 79 41.86 3.82 0.95
N ASP A 80 41.89 4.49 -0.22
CA ASP A 80 42.18 3.93 -1.52
C ASP A 80 41.05 3.16 -2.24
N ASN A 81 40.33 3.89 -3.10
CA ASN A 81 39.50 3.40 -4.23
C ASN A 81 38.45 2.29 -4.00
N GLU A 82 38.26 1.79 -2.80
CA GLU A 82 37.18 0.87 -2.47
C GLU A 82 35.87 1.62 -2.21
N ARG A 83 34.83 1.25 -2.91
CA ARG A 83 33.47 1.76 -2.64
C ARG A 83 33.10 1.36 -1.21
N ALA A 84 32.85 2.35 -0.37
CA ALA A 84 32.42 2.12 0.98
C ALA A 84 31.08 1.35 1.00
N ASP A 85 31.00 0.33 1.86
CA ASP A 85 29.82 -0.49 2.02
C ASP A 85 28.65 0.31 2.61
N PRO A 86 27.41 0.05 2.20
CA PRO A 86 26.23 0.66 2.82
C PRO A 86 26.13 0.28 4.30
N LEU A 87 25.67 1.23 5.13
CA LEU A 87 25.48 1.02 6.55
C LEU A 87 24.60 -0.22 6.85
N ILE A 88 23.51 -0.40 6.11
CA ILE A 88 22.58 -1.51 6.30
C ILE A 88 23.21 -2.88 6.08
N SER A 89 24.27 -2.99 5.28
CA SER A 89 24.94 -4.27 5.05
C SER A 89 25.77 -4.74 6.24
N LYS A 90 26.22 -3.82 7.10
CA LYS A 90 26.93 -4.11 8.34
C LYS A 90 25.99 -4.21 9.54
N GLU A 91 24.90 -3.43 9.51
CA GLU A 91 23.89 -3.39 10.57
C GLU A 91 22.51 -3.80 10.00
N PRO A 92 22.30 -5.07 9.64
CA PRO A 92 21.07 -5.54 9.01
C PRO A 92 19.83 -5.37 9.90
N LEU A 93 20.00 -5.22 11.22
CA LEU A 93 18.92 -4.96 12.17
C LEU A 93 18.21 -3.62 11.88
N LEU A 94 18.87 -2.69 11.20
CA LEU A 94 18.22 -1.45 10.74
C LEU A 94 17.01 -1.71 9.84
N PHE A 95 16.96 -2.86 9.18
CA PHE A 95 15.80 -3.23 8.37
C PHE A 95 14.50 -3.37 9.18
N PHE A 96 14.57 -3.65 10.47
CA PHE A 96 13.37 -3.69 11.34
C PHE A 96 12.67 -2.34 11.48
N PHE A 97 13.34 -1.23 11.17
CA PHE A 97 12.68 0.08 11.08
C PHE A 97 11.62 0.14 9.97
N VAL A 98 11.52 -0.85 9.09
CA VAL A 98 10.42 -0.94 8.12
C VAL A 98 9.07 -1.19 8.80
N ALA A 99 9.06 -1.85 9.96
CA ALA A 99 7.84 -2.34 10.62
C ALA A 99 6.74 -1.27 10.85
N PRO A 100 7.04 -0.04 11.31
CA PRO A 100 6.01 0.99 11.50
C PRO A 100 5.33 1.46 10.21
N ALA A 101 5.96 1.22 9.05
CA ALA A 101 5.45 1.61 7.75
C ALA A 101 4.69 0.48 7.03
N ILE A 102 4.69 -0.73 7.60
CA ILE A 102 3.98 -1.88 7.03
C ILE A 102 2.57 -1.92 7.61
N GLY A 103 1.57 -1.98 6.74
CA GLY A 103 0.18 -2.13 7.15
C GLY A 103 -0.70 -2.69 6.04
N PRO A 104 -1.84 -3.30 6.38
CA PRO A 104 -2.83 -3.70 5.40
C PRO A 104 -3.56 -2.48 4.87
N ARG A 105 -4.03 -2.56 3.63
CA ARG A 105 -5.10 -1.70 3.14
C ARG A 105 -6.41 -2.30 3.62
N PHE A 106 -7.26 -1.52 4.23
CA PHE A 106 -8.51 -2.00 4.81
C PHE A 106 -9.63 -0.97 4.63
N LEU A 107 -10.86 -1.41 4.80
CA LEU A 107 -12.03 -0.55 4.86
C LEU A 107 -12.88 -0.95 6.06
N VAL A 108 -13.08 -0.02 6.96
CA VAL A 108 -14.00 -0.13 8.10
C VAL A 108 -14.99 1.01 8.00
N THR A 109 -16.27 0.68 7.92
CA THR A 109 -17.35 1.66 7.87
C THR A 109 -17.86 1.98 9.26
N LEU A 110 -18.03 3.26 9.53
CA LEU A 110 -18.47 3.80 10.81
C LEU A 110 -19.74 4.62 10.60
N ASP A 111 -20.62 4.65 11.58
CA ASP A 111 -21.72 5.59 11.64
C ASP A 111 -21.27 7.00 12.08
N GLU A 112 -22.19 7.95 12.19
CA GLU A 112 -21.91 9.32 12.65
C GLU A 112 -21.48 9.38 14.13
N ASP A 113 -21.77 8.34 14.91
CA ASP A 113 -21.40 8.18 16.33
C ASP A 113 -20.07 7.42 16.47
N LEU A 114 -19.36 7.14 15.39
CA LEU A 114 -18.10 6.39 15.32
C LEU A 114 -18.19 4.91 15.76
N ASN A 115 -19.37 4.33 15.76
CA ASN A 115 -19.53 2.90 15.96
C ASN A 115 -19.33 2.16 14.63
N ILE A 116 -18.83 0.92 14.72
CA ILE A 116 -18.69 0.06 13.54
C ILE A 116 -20.08 -0.23 12.96
N PHE A 117 -20.26 0.14 11.70
CA PHE A 117 -21.52 -0.04 10.98
C PHE A 117 -21.26 -0.88 9.71
N PRO A 118 -21.49 -2.21 9.77
CA PRO A 118 -21.24 -3.09 8.62
C PRO A 118 -22.13 -2.72 7.43
N LEU A 119 -21.50 -2.55 6.27
CA LEU A 119 -22.17 -2.27 5.00
C LEU A 119 -21.68 -3.22 3.91
N GLN A 120 -22.57 -3.54 2.98
CA GLN A 120 -22.19 -4.30 1.80
C GLN A 120 -21.42 -3.46 0.80
N VAL A 121 -20.27 -3.97 0.41
CA VAL A 121 -19.39 -3.35 -0.57
C VAL A 121 -19.02 -4.35 -1.67
N ARG A 122 -18.84 -3.85 -2.87
CA ARG A 122 -18.25 -4.59 -3.98
C ARG A 122 -16.76 -4.33 -3.98
N VAL A 123 -15.97 -5.39 -3.97
CA VAL A 123 -14.51 -5.32 -4.01
C VAL A 123 -14.02 -5.94 -5.31
N GLY A 124 -13.26 -5.21 -6.09
CA GLY A 124 -12.72 -5.68 -7.37
C GLY A 124 -11.45 -4.96 -7.78
N GLN A 125 -10.87 -5.37 -8.90
CA GLN A 125 -9.68 -4.71 -9.45
C GLN A 125 -10.04 -3.31 -9.94
N ALA A 126 -9.21 -2.34 -9.56
CA ALA A 126 -9.36 -0.96 -10.02
C ALA A 126 -9.17 -0.89 -11.54
N ILE A 127 -10.14 -0.30 -12.24
CA ILE A 127 -10.07 -0.01 -13.66
C ILE A 127 -10.57 1.41 -13.92
N ASP A 128 -9.84 2.13 -14.76
CA ASP A 128 -10.26 3.46 -15.21
C ASP A 128 -10.76 3.35 -16.66
N VAL A 129 -11.87 2.61 -16.85
CA VAL A 129 -12.46 2.40 -18.17
C VAL A 129 -13.85 3.00 -18.20
N VAL A 130 -14.16 3.70 -19.28
CA VAL A 130 -15.54 4.15 -19.55
C VAL A 130 -16.38 2.91 -19.83
N GLY A 131 -17.37 2.66 -18.98
CA GLY A 131 -18.32 1.57 -19.14
C GLY A 131 -19.32 1.82 -20.27
N GLN A 132 -20.20 0.85 -20.52
CA GLN A 132 -21.30 1.03 -21.47
C GLN A 132 -22.13 2.25 -21.11
N ALA A 133 -22.66 2.95 -22.12
CA ALA A 133 -23.43 4.19 -21.98
C ALA A 133 -22.66 5.38 -21.35
N GLY A 134 -21.32 5.40 -21.50
CA GLY A 134 -20.49 6.52 -21.03
C GLY A 134 -20.31 6.61 -19.52
N LYS A 135 -20.78 5.63 -18.75
CA LYS A 135 -20.58 5.59 -17.30
C LYS A 135 -19.20 5.01 -16.96
N PRO A 136 -18.38 5.70 -16.14
CA PRO A 136 -17.12 5.16 -15.71
C PRO A 136 -17.33 3.93 -14.81
N ARG A 137 -16.47 2.91 -14.99
CA ARG A 137 -16.38 1.77 -14.08
C ARG A 137 -15.11 1.91 -13.27
N ALA A 138 -15.21 1.87 -11.96
CA ALA A 138 -14.05 1.94 -11.08
C ALA A 138 -13.46 0.55 -10.78
N ILE A 139 -14.26 -0.51 -10.91
CA ILE A 139 -13.85 -1.89 -10.59
C ILE A 139 -14.34 -2.91 -11.60
N SER A 140 -13.61 -4.03 -11.70
CA SER A 140 -14.01 -5.22 -12.46
C SER A 140 -13.81 -6.50 -11.65
N GLY A 141 -14.53 -7.58 -12.01
CA GLY A 141 -14.37 -8.88 -11.35
C GLY A 141 -14.63 -8.81 -9.84
N PHE A 142 -15.75 -8.19 -9.45
CA PHE A 142 -16.04 -7.89 -8.06
C PHE A 142 -16.65 -9.07 -7.28
N GLN A 143 -16.37 -9.06 -5.97
CA GLN A 143 -17.09 -9.83 -4.95
C GLN A 143 -17.85 -8.87 -4.05
N THR A 144 -19.02 -9.30 -3.56
CA THR A 144 -19.77 -8.54 -2.56
C THR A 144 -19.41 -9.07 -1.18
N LEU A 145 -18.95 -8.19 -0.31
CA LEU A 145 -18.51 -8.51 1.05
C LEU A 145 -19.10 -7.49 2.03
N ASP A 146 -19.25 -7.89 3.30
CA ASP A 146 -19.63 -6.99 4.38
C ASP A 146 -18.38 -6.41 5.04
N THR A 147 -18.36 -5.11 5.31
CA THR A 147 -17.27 -4.47 6.06
C THR A 147 -17.28 -4.93 7.53
N PRO A 148 -16.11 -5.02 8.21
CA PRO A 148 -14.75 -4.65 7.79
C PRO A 148 -14.10 -5.64 6.81
N ILE A 149 -13.33 -5.11 5.86
CA ILE A 149 -12.63 -5.90 4.84
C ILE A 149 -11.17 -5.48 4.70
N VAL A 150 -10.36 -6.37 4.12
CA VAL A 150 -8.97 -6.08 3.70
C VAL A 150 -8.93 -6.02 2.17
N LEU A 151 -8.23 -5.02 1.63
CA LEU A 151 -8.07 -4.79 0.20
C LEU A 151 -6.69 -5.27 -0.26
N ALA A 152 -6.66 -6.12 -1.28
CA ALA A 152 -5.40 -6.51 -1.91
C ALA A 152 -4.84 -5.39 -2.83
N ALA A 153 -3.59 -5.54 -3.24
CA ALA A 153 -2.96 -4.61 -4.17
C ALA A 153 -3.80 -4.46 -5.45
N GLY A 154 -4.08 -3.22 -5.84
CA GLY A 154 -4.90 -2.90 -7.01
C GLY A 154 -6.41 -3.04 -6.82
N GLN A 155 -6.88 -3.54 -5.69
CA GLN A 155 -8.32 -3.59 -5.41
C GLN A 155 -8.86 -2.25 -4.92
N ARG A 156 -10.12 -2.00 -5.25
CA ARG A 156 -10.96 -0.91 -4.73
C ARG A 156 -12.29 -1.45 -4.25
N ALA A 157 -12.90 -0.73 -3.33
CA ALA A 157 -14.25 -1.00 -2.85
C ALA A 157 -15.24 0.03 -3.40
N GLU A 158 -16.49 -0.39 -3.59
CA GLU A 158 -17.64 0.45 -3.93
C GLU A 158 -18.83 0.03 -3.09
N PHE A 159 -19.67 0.96 -2.65
CA PHE A 159 -20.91 0.60 -1.94
C PHE A 159 -21.92 -0.08 -2.85
N VAL A 160 -22.64 -1.05 -2.28
CA VAL A 160 -23.77 -1.73 -2.94
C VAL A 160 -25.04 -0.95 -2.65
N GLY A 161 -25.39 0.02 -3.48
CA GLY A 161 -26.62 0.80 -3.33
C GLY A 161 -26.36 2.26 -2.99
N GLU A 162 -27.44 3.04 -3.01
CA GLU A 162 -27.42 4.50 -2.88
C GLU A 162 -27.99 4.97 -1.52
N THR A 163 -28.21 4.03 -0.58
CA THR A 163 -28.80 4.35 0.73
C THR A 163 -27.87 5.11 1.64
N TYR A 164 -26.58 4.82 1.52
CA TYR A 164 -25.54 5.43 2.34
C TYR A 164 -24.48 6.05 1.45
N GLU A 165 -24.03 7.24 1.84
CA GLU A 165 -22.93 7.95 1.18
C GLU A 165 -21.74 8.07 2.13
N PRO A 166 -20.52 7.91 1.63
CA PRO A 166 -19.32 8.13 2.43
C PRO A 166 -19.06 9.64 2.57
N LEU A 167 -18.59 10.05 3.74
CA LEU A 167 -18.10 11.42 3.93
C LEU A 167 -16.69 11.61 3.36
N SER A 168 -15.96 10.50 3.14
CA SER A 168 -14.63 10.51 2.52
C SER A 168 -14.73 10.18 1.04
N PRO A 169 -13.99 10.87 0.17
CA PRO A 169 -13.90 10.53 -1.25
C PRO A 169 -13.12 9.23 -1.51
N ILE A 170 -12.37 8.75 -0.52
CA ILE A 170 -11.57 7.52 -0.59
C ILE A 170 -12.22 6.47 0.29
N LEU A 171 -12.58 5.33 -0.30
CA LEU A 171 -13.14 4.18 0.42
C LEU A 171 -12.00 3.27 0.91
N GLU A 172 -11.18 3.79 1.82
CA GLU A 172 -10.06 3.09 2.42
C GLU A 172 -9.82 3.64 3.84
N GLY A 173 -9.41 2.77 4.76
CA GLY A 173 -9.24 3.11 6.17
C GLY A 173 -10.56 3.13 6.92
N PHE A 174 -10.72 4.07 7.83
CA PHE A 174 -11.97 4.31 8.57
C PHE A 174 -12.82 5.32 7.80
N VAL A 175 -13.98 4.89 7.34
CA VAL A 175 -14.87 5.71 6.52
C VAL A 175 -16.19 5.91 7.25
N ILE A 176 -16.50 7.16 7.58
CA ILE A 176 -17.79 7.53 8.16
C ILE A 176 -18.83 7.55 7.03
N VAL A 177 -19.96 6.91 7.27
CA VAL A 177 -21.07 6.85 6.33
C VAL A 177 -22.29 7.55 6.89
N ARG A 178 -22.99 8.25 6.02
CA ARG A 178 -24.25 8.94 6.33
C ARG A 178 -25.37 8.36 5.49
N LYS A 179 -26.55 8.26 6.08
CA LYS A 179 -27.74 7.89 5.32
C LYS A 179 -28.10 9.01 4.35
N GLN A 180 -28.21 8.68 3.07
CA GLN A 180 -28.60 9.63 2.05
C GLN A 180 -30.03 10.13 2.33
N ARG A 181 -30.21 11.46 2.42
CA ARG A 181 -31.54 12.04 2.55
C ARG A 181 -32.23 11.90 1.19
N THR A 182 -33.25 11.04 1.13
CA THR A 182 -34.16 11.01 -0.02
C THR A 182 -34.87 12.34 -0.04
N GLU A 183 -34.45 13.27 -0.90
CA GLU A 183 -35.30 14.44 -1.20
C GLU A 183 -36.57 13.90 -1.85
N THR A 184 -37.66 13.91 -1.10
CA THR A 184 -39.00 13.71 -1.62
C THR A 184 -39.21 14.90 -2.58
N LYS A 185 -39.07 14.66 -3.89
CA LYS A 185 -39.59 15.59 -4.88
C LYS A 185 -41.10 15.67 -4.66
N THR A 186 -41.52 16.69 -3.95
CA THR A 186 -42.91 17.13 -3.97
C THR A 186 -43.16 17.65 -5.37
N GLU A 187 -43.95 16.89 -6.15
CA GLU A 187 -44.62 17.39 -7.37
C GLU A 187 -45.58 18.52 -7.04
#